data_6c634302d70516c0840742d8f50a9820
#
_entry.id   6c634302d70516c0840742d8f50a9820
#
_cell.length_a   1.000
_cell.length_b   1.000
_cell.length_c   1.000
_cell.angle_alpha   90.00
_cell.angle_beta   90.00
_cell.angle_gamma   90.00
#
_symmetry.space_group_name_H-M   'P 1'
#
loop_
_entity.id
_entity.type
_entity.pdbx_description
1 polymer ?
#
loop_
_entity_poly.entity_id
_entity_poly.type
_entity_poly.pdbx_seq_one_letter_code
_entity_poly.pdbx_strand_id
1 'polypeptide(L)'
;MFSNRLYSPLRYPGGKAPFAPFIAKIMETNGVTGGHYLEPYAGGAGVALDLLFHGHASHIHINDADPAVYAFWVAVTKHSTELLDLLESTPITIEEWFRWRTILREDCVASLVEKGFATLFMNRTNRSGILKAGVIGGKSQNGNYKLDARFKKDVVASRIREIARRQSDISVYREDSLRLLNR
;
A
#
# COMPACT_ATOMS: atom_id res chain seq x y z
N MET A 1 1.45 16.89 -16.76
CA MET A 1 2.05 17.56 -15.59
C MET A 1 1.87 16.62 -14.41
N PHE A 2 2.95 16.12 -13.80
CA PHE A 2 2.86 15.26 -12.61
C PHE A 2 2.27 16.05 -11.44
N SER A 3 1.22 15.53 -10.84
CA SER A 3 0.60 16.15 -9.67
C SER A 3 1.35 15.72 -8.40
N ASN A 4 1.42 16.59 -7.39
CA ASN A 4 1.92 16.22 -6.05
C ASN A 4 0.98 15.25 -5.32
N ARG A 5 0.06 14.59 -6.02
CA ARG A 5 -0.92 13.68 -5.46
C ARG A 5 -0.26 12.33 -5.15
N LEU A 6 -0.37 11.92 -3.91
CA LEU A 6 0.07 10.59 -3.48
C LEU A 6 -1.06 9.58 -3.69
N TYR A 7 -0.89 8.66 -4.62
CA TYR A 7 -1.88 7.61 -4.92
C TYR A 7 -1.86 6.47 -3.89
N SER A 8 -0.69 6.14 -3.34
CA SER A 8 -0.56 5.03 -2.40
C SER A 8 -1.41 5.22 -1.12
N PRO A 9 -2.21 4.22 -0.73
CA PRO A 9 -2.87 4.20 0.58
C PRO A 9 -1.89 3.96 1.72
N LEU A 10 -0.72 3.36 1.47
CA LEU A 10 0.32 3.12 2.47
C LEU A 10 1.26 4.31 2.61
N ARG A 11 1.77 4.50 3.82
CA ARG A 11 2.89 5.38 4.15
C ARG A 11 4.15 4.51 4.18
N TYR A 12 4.94 4.54 3.13
CA TYR A 12 6.12 3.69 3.07
C TYR A 12 7.40 4.51 3.29
N PRO A 13 8.22 4.22 4.31
CA PRO A 13 9.49 4.90 4.53
C PRO A 13 10.39 4.76 3.30
N GLY A 14 10.96 5.87 2.84
CA GLY A 14 11.77 5.86 1.61
C GLY A 14 10.97 5.65 0.32
N GLY A 15 9.65 5.90 0.36
CA GLY A 15 8.79 5.83 -0.82
C GLY A 15 9.33 6.63 -2.00
N LYS A 16 9.38 6.01 -3.18
CA LYS A 16 10.03 6.53 -4.37
C LYS A 16 9.08 7.27 -5.33
N ALA A 17 7.85 7.61 -4.91
CA ALA A 17 6.91 8.34 -5.75
C ALA A 17 7.52 9.60 -6.43
N PRO A 18 8.41 10.40 -5.80
CA PRO A 18 9.06 11.52 -6.46
C PRO A 18 9.94 11.15 -7.66
N PHE A 19 10.30 9.87 -7.81
CA PHE A 19 11.04 9.37 -8.98
C PHE A 19 10.15 9.05 -10.18
N ALA A 20 8.83 9.03 -10.04
CA ALA A 20 7.93 8.69 -11.14
C ALA A 20 8.14 9.58 -12.39
N PRO A 21 8.32 10.91 -12.29
CA PRO A 21 8.61 11.74 -13.45
C PRO A 21 9.90 11.35 -14.18
N PHE A 22 10.93 10.95 -13.44
CA PHE A 22 12.20 10.50 -14.01
C PHE A 22 12.04 9.15 -14.74
N ILE A 23 11.32 8.21 -14.15
CA ILE A 23 11.03 6.91 -14.80
C ILE A 23 10.18 7.12 -16.04
N ALA A 24 9.15 7.96 -15.98
CA ALA A 24 8.34 8.31 -17.14
C ALA A 24 9.19 8.87 -18.27
N LYS A 25 10.16 9.74 -17.96
CA LYS A 25 11.09 10.28 -18.95
C LYS A 25 11.99 9.22 -19.58
N ILE A 26 12.45 8.24 -18.79
CA ILE A 26 13.18 7.07 -19.30
C ILE A 26 12.30 6.29 -20.28
N MET A 27 11.04 6.01 -19.90
CA MET A 27 10.09 5.28 -20.76
C MET A 27 9.84 6.02 -22.09
N GLU A 28 9.64 7.33 -22.03
CA GLU A 28 9.48 8.18 -23.24
C GLU A 28 10.72 8.11 -24.14
N THR A 29 11.91 8.32 -23.54
CA THR A 29 13.17 8.36 -24.30
C THR A 29 13.49 7.04 -25.00
N ASN A 30 13.04 5.91 -24.41
CA ASN A 30 13.22 4.57 -24.96
C ASN A 30 12.03 4.10 -25.83
N GLY A 31 11.00 4.92 -26.04
CA GLY A 31 9.84 4.57 -26.86
C GLY A 31 8.95 3.47 -26.28
N VAL A 32 8.96 3.28 -24.94
CA VAL A 32 8.19 2.23 -24.23
C VAL A 32 7.04 2.81 -23.39
N THR A 33 6.66 4.05 -23.61
CA THR A 33 5.47 4.66 -22.98
C THR A 33 4.23 3.86 -23.34
N GLY A 34 3.36 3.61 -22.35
CA GLY A 34 2.18 2.77 -22.50
C GLY A 34 2.48 1.26 -22.41
N GLY A 35 3.75 0.88 -22.19
CA GLY A 35 4.14 -0.49 -21.92
C GLY A 35 3.80 -0.93 -20.50
N HIS A 36 4.34 -2.08 -20.11
CA HIS A 36 4.22 -2.62 -18.74
C HIS A 36 5.35 -2.10 -17.85
N TYR A 37 5.04 -1.83 -16.60
CA TYR A 37 6.03 -1.44 -15.59
C TYR A 37 6.04 -2.43 -14.42
N LEU A 38 7.22 -2.94 -14.08
CA LEU A 38 7.41 -3.86 -12.95
C LEU A 38 8.12 -3.13 -11.79
N GLU A 39 7.54 -3.21 -10.59
CA GLU A 39 8.13 -2.75 -9.33
C GLU A 39 8.44 -3.97 -8.43
N PRO A 40 9.69 -4.51 -8.45
CA PRO A 40 10.04 -5.77 -7.78
C PRO A 40 9.99 -5.71 -6.25
N TYR A 41 10.07 -4.52 -5.66
CA TYR A 41 10.03 -4.21 -4.23
C TYR A 41 8.99 -3.11 -4.01
N ALA A 42 7.72 -3.46 -4.20
CA ALA A 42 6.66 -2.47 -4.35
C ALA A 42 6.42 -1.64 -3.10
N GLY A 43 6.47 -2.24 -1.91
CA GLY A 43 6.12 -1.53 -0.67
C GLY A 43 4.83 -0.73 -0.82
N GLY A 44 4.94 0.59 -0.91
CA GLY A 44 3.82 1.49 -1.19
C GLY A 44 3.44 1.64 -2.66
N ALA A 45 4.13 1.01 -3.60
CA ALA A 45 3.91 1.06 -5.05
C ALA A 45 3.76 2.49 -5.61
N GLY A 46 4.51 3.45 -5.07
CA GLY A 46 4.29 4.86 -5.37
C GLY A 46 4.63 5.24 -6.80
N VAL A 47 5.69 4.67 -7.38
CA VAL A 47 6.07 4.90 -8.77
C VAL A 47 5.11 4.19 -9.71
N ALA A 48 4.85 2.91 -9.48
CA ALA A 48 3.96 2.11 -10.32
C ALA A 48 2.57 2.76 -10.45
N LEU A 49 1.96 3.16 -9.33
CA LEU A 49 0.66 3.82 -9.33
C LEU A 49 0.70 5.17 -10.07
N ASP A 50 1.75 5.95 -9.87
CA ASP A 50 1.89 7.25 -10.53
C ASP A 50 1.98 7.08 -12.06
N LEU A 51 2.80 6.15 -12.54
CA LEU A 51 2.93 5.83 -13.97
C LEU A 51 1.60 5.33 -14.56
N LEU A 52 0.87 4.47 -13.83
CA LEU A 52 -0.43 3.96 -14.27
C LEU A 52 -1.48 5.07 -14.39
N PHE A 53 -1.60 5.91 -13.36
CA PHE A 53 -2.63 6.95 -13.33
C PHE A 53 -2.35 8.13 -14.27
N HIS A 54 -1.09 8.34 -14.65
CA HIS A 54 -0.72 9.33 -15.68
C HIS A 54 -0.60 8.75 -17.08
N GLY A 55 -0.90 7.46 -17.29
CA GLY A 55 -0.91 6.81 -18.60
C GLY A 55 0.48 6.53 -19.19
N HIS A 56 1.54 6.61 -18.37
CA HIS A 56 2.89 6.23 -18.81
C HIS A 56 3.06 4.71 -18.88
N ALA A 57 2.32 3.96 -18.04
CA ALA A 57 2.21 2.51 -18.11
C ALA A 57 0.75 2.10 -18.32
N SER A 58 0.49 1.14 -19.22
CA SER A 58 -0.83 0.56 -19.42
C SER A 58 -1.16 -0.51 -18.39
N HIS A 59 -0.13 -1.19 -17.88
CA HIS A 59 -0.25 -2.23 -16.87
C HIS A 59 0.94 -2.17 -15.90
N ILE A 60 0.67 -2.38 -14.61
CA ILE A 60 1.71 -2.45 -13.59
C ILE A 60 1.75 -3.82 -12.93
N HIS A 61 2.97 -4.31 -12.71
CA HIS A 61 3.26 -5.52 -11.98
C HIS A 61 3.93 -5.11 -10.66
N ILE A 62 3.26 -5.34 -9.55
CA ILE A 62 3.78 -5.01 -8.21
C ILE A 62 4.10 -6.29 -7.45
N ASN A 63 5.32 -6.39 -6.97
CA ASN A 63 5.80 -7.54 -6.23
C ASN A 63 6.34 -7.11 -4.87
N ASP A 64 6.00 -7.86 -3.84
CA ASP A 64 6.65 -7.71 -2.54
C ASP A 64 6.74 -9.07 -1.85
N ALA A 65 7.92 -9.41 -1.35
CA ALA A 65 8.16 -10.67 -0.64
C ALA A 65 7.52 -10.68 0.76
N ASP A 66 7.28 -9.50 1.35
CA ASP A 66 6.61 -9.39 2.65
C ASP A 66 5.13 -9.83 2.52
N PRO A 67 4.72 -10.90 3.25
CA PRO A 67 3.36 -11.41 3.17
C PRO A 67 2.28 -10.40 3.59
N ALA A 68 2.62 -9.45 4.47
CA ALA A 68 1.71 -8.41 4.91
C ALA A 68 1.46 -7.38 3.78
N VAL A 69 2.52 -6.93 3.12
CA VAL A 69 2.42 -6.00 1.98
C VAL A 69 1.70 -6.66 0.81
N TYR A 70 2.03 -7.90 0.50
CA TYR A 70 1.32 -8.69 -0.52
C TYR A 70 -0.18 -8.81 -0.20
N ALA A 71 -0.54 -9.19 1.04
CA ALA A 71 -1.93 -9.32 1.45
C ALA A 71 -2.70 -8.00 1.30
N PHE A 72 -2.06 -6.87 1.64
CA PHE A 72 -2.65 -5.55 1.45
C PHE A 72 -2.96 -5.28 -0.03
N TRP A 73 -2.01 -5.51 -0.94
CA TRP A 73 -2.21 -5.22 -2.36
C TRP A 73 -3.24 -6.16 -3.00
N VAL A 74 -3.29 -7.43 -2.60
CA VAL A 74 -4.36 -8.34 -3.05
C VAL A 74 -5.71 -7.89 -2.50
N ALA A 75 -5.80 -7.48 -1.23
CA ALA A 75 -7.05 -6.95 -0.66
C ALA A 75 -7.54 -5.72 -1.43
N VAL A 76 -6.66 -4.78 -1.79
CA VAL A 76 -7.01 -3.59 -2.57
C VAL A 76 -7.51 -3.95 -3.97
N THR A 77 -6.88 -4.92 -4.65
CA THR A 77 -7.18 -5.23 -6.05
C THR A 77 -8.26 -6.28 -6.24
N LYS A 78 -8.46 -7.20 -5.29
CA LYS A 78 -9.39 -8.32 -5.43
C LYS A 78 -10.54 -8.33 -4.42
N HIS A 79 -10.39 -7.65 -3.28
CA HIS A 79 -11.32 -7.65 -2.16
C HIS A 79 -11.55 -6.23 -1.62
N SER A 80 -11.63 -5.24 -2.54
CA SER A 80 -11.70 -3.82 -2.15
C SER A 80 -12.95 -3.49 -1.34
N THR A 81 -14.07 -4.15 -1.59
CA THR A 81 -15.32 -3.94 -0.84
C THR A 81 -15.14 -4.34 0.61
N GLU A 82 -14.71 -5.57 0.86
CA GLU A 82 -14.50 -6.09 2.22
C GLU A 82 -13.41 -5.30 2.97
N LEU A 83 -12.37 -4.86 2.25
CA LEU A 83 -11.32 -4.01 2.82
C LEU A 83 -11.87 -2.63 3.23
N LEU A 84 -12.75 -2.05 2.43
CA LEU A 84 -13.39 -0.77 2.71
C LEU A 84 -14.40 -0.88 3.86
N ASP A 85 -15.14 -1.97 3.95
CA ASP A 85 -16.07 -2.24 5.06
C ASP A 85 -15.31 -2.34 6.40
N LEU A 86 -14.17 -3.04 6.41
CA LEU A 86 -13.28 -3.07 7.58
C LEU A 86 -12.72 -1.69 7.93
N LEU A 87 -12.34 -0.89 6.92
CA LEU A 87 -11.83 0.46 7.13
C LEU A 87 -12.90 1.38 7.74
N GLU A 88 -14.14 1.28 7.30
CA GLU A 88 -15.24 2.10 7.78
C GLU A 88 -15.66 1.69 9.20
N SER A 89 -15.90 0.39 9.42
CA SER A 89 -16.44 -0.14 10.68
C SER A 89 -15.45 -0.16 11.84
N THR A 90 -14.13 -0.26 11.58
CA THR A 90 -13.13 -0.38 12.64
C THR A 90 -12.81 0.98 13.27
N PRO A 91 -13.02 1.19 14.58
CA PRO A 91 -12.60 2.41 15.25
C PRO A 91 -11.07 2.50 15.36
N ILE A 92 -10.55 3.74 15.41
CA ILE A 92 -9.11 3.96 15.55
C ILE A 92 -8.79 4.10 17.05
N THR A 93 -8.60 2.99 17.73
CA THR A 93 -8.34 2.91 19.17
C THR A 93 -7.12 2.05 19.50
N ILE A 94 -6.65 2.11 20.74
CA ILE A 94 -5.52 1.30 21.22
C ILE A 94 -5.92 -0.19 21.31
N GLU A 95 -7.16 -0.49 21.64
CA GLU A 95 -7.70 -1.86 21.68
C GLU A 95 -7.64 -2.48 20.28
N GLU A 96 -8.11 -1.77 19.26
CA GLU A 96 -8.03 -2.22 17.87
C GLU A 96 -6.57 -2.30 17.40
N TRP A 97 -5.69 -1.39 17.84
CA TRP A 97 -4.27 -1.48 17.54
C TRP A 97 -3.65 -2.79 18.06
N PHE A 98 -3.99 -3.22 19.27
CA PHE A 98 -3.52 -4.51 19.79
C PHE A 98 -4.11 -5.68 19.02
N ARG A 99 -5.40 -5.63 18.68
CA ARG A 99 -6.10 -6.66 17.90
C ARG A 99 -5.44 -6.85 16.54
N TRP A 100 -5.33 -5.79 15.75
CA TRP A 100 -4.76 -5.86 14.39
C TRP A 100 -3.27 -6.16 14.38
N ARG A 101 -2.54 -5.75 15.40
CA ARG A 101 -1.14 -6.15 15.58
C ARG A 101 -0.99 -7.66 15.74
N THR A 102 -1.92 -8.32 16.44
CA THR A 102 -1.90 -9.78 16.64
C THR A 102 -2.14 -10.51 15.33
N ILE A 103 -2.99 -9.98 14.43
CA ILE A 103 -3.29 -10.56 13.12
C ILE A 103 -2.04 -10.64 12.22
N LEU A 104 -1.07 -9.75 12.38
CA LEU A 104 0.19 -9.77 11.61
C LEU A 104 1.25 -10.71 12.17
N ARG A 105 0.99 -11.46 13.23
CA ARG A 105 1.90 -12.49 13.72
C ARG A 105 1.84 -13.72 12.82
N GLU A 106 2.95 -14.43 12.71
CA GLU A 106 3.08 -15.59 11.82
C GLU A 106 2.16 -16.75 12.18
N ASP A 107 1.86 -16.92 13.47
CA ASP A 107 1.00 -17.98 14.04
C ASP A 107 -0.50 -17.64 14.00
N CYS A 108 -0.87 -16.46 13.54
CA CYS A 108 -2.27 -16.06 13.49
C CYS A 108 -2.98 -16.60 12.25
N VAL A 109 -4.03 -17.39 12.48
CA VAL A 109 -4.95 -17.82 11.40
C VAL A 109 -5.91 -16.68 11.11
N ALA A 110 -5.69 -16.00 9.98
CA ALA A 110 -6.53 -14.91 9.52
C ALA A 110 -6.65 -14.95 7.99
N SER A 111 -7.76 -14.43 7.48
CA SER A 111 -7.99 -14.30 6.05
C SER A 111 -6.99 -13.33 5.41
N LEU A 112 -6.85 -13.42 4.09
CA LEU A 112 -6.00 -12.49 3.34
C LEU A 112 -6.47 -11.04 3.49
N VAL A 113 -7.77 -10.81 3.51
CA VAL A 113 -8.35 -9.47 3.68
C VAL A 113 -8.07 -8.91 5.08
N GLU A 114 -8.21 -9.72 6.13
CA GLU A 114 -7.86 -9.32 7.50
C GLU A 114 -6.38 -8.97 7.63
N LYS A 115 -5.49 -9.77 7.05
CA LYS A 115 -4.03 -9.47 6.99
C LYS A 115 -3.76 -8.19 6.21
N GLY A 116 -4.43 -7.98 5.09
CA GLY A 116 -4.35 -6.75 4.30
C GLY A 116 -4.81 -5.52 5.07
N PHE A 117 -5.95 -5.63 5.75
CA PHE A 117 -6.45 -4.54 6.59
C PHE A 117 -5.56 -4.29 7.81
N ALA A 118 -5.08 -5.33 8.49
CA ALA A 118 -4.13 -5.21 9.59
C ALA A 118 -2.85 -4.48 9.14
N THR A 119 -2.36 -4.78 7.93
CA THR A 119 -1.23 -4.07 7.32
C THR A 119 -1.51 -2.59 7.16
N LEU A 120 -2.66 -2.23 6.59
CA LEU A 120 -3.09 -0.84 6.45
C LEU A 120 -3.22 -0.15 7.81
N PHE A 121 -3.90 -0.79 8.75
CA PHE A 121 -4.13 -0.24 10.09
C PHE A 121 -2.82 0.04 10.81
N MET A 122 -1.92 -0.95 10.88
CA MET A 122 -0.61 -0.79 11.51
C MET A 122 0.24 0.26 10.79
N ASN A 123 0.22 0.28 9.46
CA ASN A 123 0.94 1.27 8.67
C ASN A 123 0.47 2.71 8.97
N ARG A 124 -0.83 2.91 9.20
CA ARG A 124 -1.39 4.23 9.47
C ARG A 124 -1.26 4.67 10.91
N THR A 125 -1.20 3.75 11.85
CA THR A 125 -1.17 4.03 13.29
C THR A 125 0.23 3.92 13.91
N ASN A 126 1.18 3.26 13.25
CA ASN A 126 2.55 3.13 13.72
C ASN A 126 3.45 4.29 13.30
N ARG A 127 4.49 4.53 14.10
CA ARG A 127 5.53 5.52 13.81
C ARG A 127 6.18 5.23 12.46
N SER A 128 6.30 6.27 11.63
CA SER A 128 6.86 6.23 10.27
C SER A 128 6.18 5.25 9.30
N GLY A 129 5.05 4.64 9.65
CA GLY A 129 4.39 3.62 8.83
C GLY A 129 5.06 2.23 8.87
N ILE A 130 5.98 2.02 9.79
CA ILE A 130 6.71 0.74 9.93
C ILE A 130 5.82 -0.25 10.69
N LEU A 131 5.51 -1.40 10.07
CA LEU A 131 4.54 -2.38 10.62
C LEU A 131 4.93 -2.92 11.99
N LYS A 132 6.22 -3.11 12.25
CA LYS A 132 6.76 -3.60 13.52
C LYS A 132 7.09 -2.50 14.53
N ALA A 133 6.89 -1.22 14.17
CA ALA A 133 7.16 -0.10 15.09
C ALA A 133 6.08 0.03 16.17
N GLY A 134 6.36 0.90 17.14
CA GLY A 134 5.38 1.27 18.16
C GLY A 134 4.34 2.25 17.63
N VAL A 135 3.19 2.30 18.31
CA VAL A 135 2.08 3.18 17.98
C VAL A 135 2.45 4.67 18.12
N ILE A 136 1.89 5.50 17.25
CA ILE A 136 1.98 6.96 17.37
C ILE A 136 1.34 7.40 18.69
N GLY A 137 1.97 8.29 19.44
CA GLY A 137 1.49 8.75 20.74
C GLY A 137 1.80 7.83 21.93
N GLY A 138 2.38 6.64 21.67
CA GLY A 138 2.64 5.62 22.69
C GLY A 138 1.37 4.85 23.11
N LYS A 139 1.52 3.79 23.88
CA LYS A 139 0.38 2.96 24.31
C LYS A 139 -0.60 3.68 25.22
N SER A 140 -0.11 4.59 26.06
CA SER A 140 -0.92 5.45 26.92
C SER A 140 -1.49 6.69 26.22
N GLN A 141 -1.17 6.88 24.96
CA GLN A 141 -1.60 8.02 24.15
C GLN A 141 -1.34 9.39 24.78
N ASN A 142 -0.22 9.54 25.48
CA ASN A 142 0.18 10.81 26.12
C ASN A 142 1.06 11.70 25.21
N GLY A 143 1.48 11.20 24.03
CA GLY A 143 2.27 11.97 23.08
C GLY A 143 1.48 13.11 22.42
N ASN A 144 2.19 14.07 21.82
CA ASN A 144 1.62 15.23 21.14
C ASN A 144 0.72 14.84 19.95
N TYR A 145 1.07 13.75 19.26
CA TYR A 145 0.27 13.18 18.19
C TYR A 145 -0.37 11.88 18.69
N LYS A 146 -1.65 11.67 18.39
CA LYS A 146 -2.41 10.45 18.72
C LYS A 146 -2.30 9.45 17.57
N LEU A 147 -2.75 8.21 17.80
CA LEU A 147 -2.62 7.12 16.83
C LEU A 147 -3.38 7.39 15.51
N ASP A 148 -4.41 8.21 15.52
CA ASP A 148 -5.20 8.62 14.36
C ASP A 148 -4.56 9.74 13.52
N ALA A 149 -3.51 10.40 14.02
CA ALA A 149 -2.90 11.60 13.42
C ALA A 149 -2.53 11.42 11.92
N ARG A 150 -2.33 10.19 11.47
CA ARG A 150 -2.00 9.85 10.08
C ARG A 150 -3.01 8.93 9.41
N PHE A 151 -4.19 8.75 10.02
CA PHE A 151 -5.22 7.85 9.53
C PHE A 151 -6.53 8.58 9.17
N LYS A 152 -6.48 9.38 8.14
CA LYS A 152 -7.67 10.00 7.54
C LYS A 152 -8.38 8.95 6.69
N LYS A 153 -9.41 8.30 7.23
CA LYS A 153 -10.14 7.19 6.59
C LYS A 153 -10.66 7.56 5.21
N ASP A 154 -11.29 8.72 5.06
CA ASP A 154 -11.86 9.18 3.80
C ASP A 154 -10.82 9.27 2.67
N VAL A 155 -9.63 9.81 2.98
CA VAL A 155 -8.52 9.92 2.02
C VAL A 155 -8.01 8.53 1.65
N VAL A 156 -7.89 7.63 2.61
CA VAL A 156 -7.44 6.25 2.38
C VAL A 156 -8.48 5.49 1.55
N ALA A 157 -9.75 5.58 1.90
CA ALA A 157 -10.85 4.96 1.16
C ALA A 157 -10.93 5.45 -0.29
N SER A 158 -10.79 6.76 -0.51
CA SER A 158 -10.77 7.33 -1.86
C SER A 158 -9.66 6.74 -2.71
N ARG A 159 -8.44 6.60 -2.16
CA ARG A 159 -7.30 6.00 -2.87
C ARG A 159 -7.52 4.51 -3.17
N ILE A 160 -8.05 3.75 -2.22
CA ILE A 160 -8.39 2.34 -2.42
C ILE A 160 -9.42 2.19 -3.55
N ARG A 161 -10.50 2.98 -3.54
CA ARG A 161 -11.52 2.94 -4.60
C ARG A 161 -10.95 3.30 -5.97
N GLU A 162 -10.04 4.27 -6.04
CA GLU A 162 -9.39 4.67 -7.29
C GLU A 162 -8.53 3.56 -7.86
N ILE A 163 -7.72 2.89 -7.03
CA ILE A 163 -6.90 1.75 -7.43
C ILE A 163 -7.80 0.57 -7.85
N ALA A 164 -8.84 0.27 -7.08
CA ALA A 164 -9.77 -0.82 -7.37
C ALA A 164 -10.46 -0.68 -8.74
N ARG A 165 -10.74 0.56 -9.20
CA ARG A 165 -11.28 0.81 -10.55
C ARG A 165 -10.32 0.44 -11.67
N ARG A 166 -9.02 0.33 -11.37
CA ARG A 166 -7.96 -0.03 -12.31
C ARG A 166 -7.40 -1.44 -12.02
N GLN A 167 -8.14 -2.28 -11.29
CA GLN A 167 -7.67 -3.61 -10.89
C GLN A 167 -7.28 -4.52 -12.07
N SER A 168 -7.91 -4.36 -13.23
CA SER A 168 -7.57 -5.09 -14.47
C SER A 168 -6.16 -4.80 -14.97
N ASP A 169 -5.63 -3.63 -14.62
CA ASP A 169 -4.35 -3.11 -15.09
C ASP A 169 -3.24 -3.33 -14.03
N ILE A 170 -3.54 -4.11 -12.99
CA ILE A 170 -2.62 -4.34 -11.86
C ILE A 170 -2.48 -5.84 -11.59
N SER A 171 -1.27 -6.34 -11.70
CA SER A 171 -0.90 -7.70 -11.26
C SER A 171 -0.10 -7.65 -9.98
N VAL A 172 -0.44 -8.51 -9.02
CA VAL A 172 0.20 -8.57 -7.69
C VAL A 172 0.90 -9.90 -7.52
N TYR A 173 2.17 -9.86 -7.11
CA TYR A 173 3.01 -11.03 -6.90
C TYR A 173 3.61 -11.05 -5.50
N ARG A 174 3.95 -12.26 -5.04
CA ARG A 174 4.73 -12.49 -3.83
C ARG A 174 5.83 -13.49 -4.14
N GLU A 175 6.87 -13.01 -4.77
CA GLU A 175 7.97 -13.85 -5.23
C GLU A 175 9.31 -13.25 -4.85
N ASP A 176 10.35 -14.07 -4.89
CA ASP A 176 11.70 -13.56 -4.92
C ASP A 176 11.89 -12.71 -6.19
N SER A 177 12.42 -11.50 -6.02
CA SER A 177 12.52 -10.54 -7.11
C SER A 177 13.41 -11.01 -8.25
N LEU A 178 14.47 -11.77 -7.97
CA LEU A 178 15.35 -12.32 -9.02
C LEU A 178 14.63 -13.40 -9.82
N ARG A 179 13.80 -14.21 -9.17
CA ARG A 179 12.96 -15.21 -9.88
C ARG A 179 11.91 -14.54 -10.77
N LEU A 180 11.31 -13.47 -10.27
CA LEU A 180 10.31 -12.72 -11.03
C LEU A 180 10.91 -12.04 -12.27
N LEU A 181 12.13 -11.49 -12.17
CA LEU A 181 12.81 -10.80 -13.28
C LEU A 181 13.33 -11.76 -14.35
N ASN A 182 13.45 -13.05 -14.06
CA ASN A 182 13.94 -14.08 -14.99
C ASN A 182 12.79 -14.83 -15.72
N ARG A 183 11.55 -14.37 -15.59
CA ARG A 183 10.37 -14.89 -16.31
C ARG A 183 10.17 -14.15 -17.62
#